data_2fff206af1020152c8b0c05f46222d00
#
_entry.id   2fff206af1020152c8b0c05f46222d00
#
_cell.length_a   1.000
_cell.length_b   1.000
_cell.length_c   1.000
_cell.angle_alpha   90.00
_cell.angle_beta   90.00
_cell.angle_gamma   90.00
#
_symmetry.space_group_name_H-M   'P 1'
#
loop_
_entity.id
_entity.type
_entity.pdbx_description
1 polymer ?
#
loop_
_entity_poly.entity_id
_entity_poly.type
_entity_poly.pdbx_seq_one_letter_code
_entity_poly.pdbx_strand_id
1 'polypeptide(L)'
;PVLWQQTLEDSLEAIEVVIPDEANRWLVCLRGMEHVGALVDIIKTLDIDFETVTRGCVGLVAKLDQYYVAHFQDERRLVHSILSQIMEPEIVPLTSVLLRLVGREVTKQYAFMDRLHDVLKHNPDYAATVRALFEHQGNLSQAADELYIHRNTLTYRLSKYTKETGLNLQHLTDLIVSYLALEH
;
A
#
# COMPACT_ATOMS: atom_id res chain seq x y z
N PRO A 1 -15.01 -18.52 10.83
CA PRO A 1 -14.96 -17.10 11.24
C PRO A 1 -14.66 -16.93 12.73
N VAL A 2 -15.45 -17.61 13.63
CA VAL A 2 -15.28 -17.44 15.09
C VAL A 2 -13.94 -17.98 15.58
N LEU A 3 -13.53 -19.15 15.10
CA LEU A 3 -12.25 -19.76 15.51
C LEU A 3 -11.05 -18.93 15.03
N TRP A 4 -11.09 -18.39 13.81
CA TRP A 4 -10.06 -17.50 13.29
C TRP A 4 -9.90 -16.25 14.17
N GLN A 5 -11.03 -15.61 14.54
CA GLN A 5 -11.04 -14.45 15.42
C GLN A 5 -10.45 -14.78 16.79
N GLN A 6 -10.88 -15.86 17.43
CA GLN A 6 -10.37 -16.28 18.74
C GLN A 6 -8.87 -16.57 18.70
N THR A 7 -8.42 -17.29 17.65
CA THR A 7 -6.98 -17.57 17.49
C THR A 7 -6.18 -16.30 17.30
N LEU A 8 -6.70 -15.30 16.57
CA LEU A 8 -6.05 -14.00 16.40
C LEU A 8 -5.93 -13.25 17.75
N GLU A 9 -7.04 -13.18 18.52
CA GLU A 9 -7.05 -12.52 19.84
C GLU A 9 -6.04 -13.14 20.80
N ASP A 10 -5.92 -14.46 20.79
CA ASP A 10 -5.01 -15.20 21.67
C ASP A 10 -3.53 -15.14 21.22
N SER A 11 -3.28 -14.73 19.97
CA SER A 11 -1.93 -14.78 19.36
C SER A 11 -1.03 -13.60 19.67
N LEU A 12 -1.57 -12.46 20.11
CA LEU A 12 -0.79 -11.25 20.35
C LEU A 12 -1.37 -10.42 21.51
N GLU A 13 -0.61 -10.30 22.62
CA GLU A 13 -1.03 -9.50 23.78
C GLU A 13 -1.30 -8.01 23.48
N ALA A 14 -0.76 -7.50 22.38
CA ALA A 14 -0.97 -6.12 21.95
C ALA A 14 -2.34 -5.88 21.32
N ILE A 15 -3.13 -6.93 21.04
CA ILE A 15 -4.51 -6.79 20.59
C ILE A 15 -5.39 -6.42 21.76
N GLU A 16 -5.97 -5.22 21.71
CA GLU A 16 -6.91 -4.74 22.74
C GLU A 16 -8.30 -5.30 22.53
N VAL A 17 -8.74 -5.35 21.28
CA VAL A 17 -10.07 -5.87 20.92
C VAL A 17 -10.15 -6.21 19.44
N VAL A 18 -10.92 -7.24 19.12
CA VAL A 18 -11.33 -7.60 17.77
C VAL A 18 -12.85 -7.49 17.67
N ILE A 19 -13.34 -6.56 16.87
CA ILE A 19 -14.78 -6.28 16.73
C ILE A 19 -15.25 -6.74 15.35
N PRO A 20 -16.29 -7.58 15.26
CA PRO A 20 -16.94 -7.84 13.99
C PRO A 20 -17.54 -6.55 13.42
N ASP A 21 -17.19 -6.22 12.18
CA ASP A 21 -17.69 -5.03 11.51
C ASP A 21 -18.85 -5.36 10.56
N GLU A 22 -18.62 -6.32 9.67
CA GLU A 22 -19.62 -6.89 8.76
C GLU A 22 -19.32 -8.38 8.56
N ALA A 23 -20.10 -9.06 7.72
CA ALA A 23 -19.81 -10.44 7.38
C ALA A 23 -18.39 -10.60 6.83
N ASN A 24 -17.57 -11.40 7.50
CA ASN A 24 -16.15 -11.62 7.18
C ASN A 24 -15.26 -10.38 7.22
N ARG A 25 -15.60 -9.39 8.05
CA ARG A 25 -14.77 -8.21 8.33
C ARG A 25 -14.60 -8.00 9.82
N TRP A 26 -13.41 -7.60 10.21
CA TRP A 26 -13.07 -7.31 11.60
C TRP A 26 -12.30 -6.02 11.71
N LEU A 27 -12.55 -5.30 12.78
CA LEU A 27 -11.74 -4.20 13.23
C LEU A 27 -10.83 -4.72 14.34
N VAL A 28 -9.53 -4.58 14.17
CA VAL A 28 -8.53 -4.98 15.16
C VAL A 28 -7.90 -3.73 15.74
N CYS A 29 -8.07 -3.52 17.05
CA CYS A 29 -7.43 -2.42 17.75
C CYS A 29 -6.13 -2.89 18.42
N LEU A 30 -5.03 -2.25 18.07
CA LEU A 30 -3.70 -2.56 18.59
C LEU A 30 -3.19 -1.49 19.55
N ARG A 31 -2.45 -1.93 20.55
CA ARG A 31 -1.68 -1.08 21.44
C ARG A 31 -0.34 -0.73 20.79
N GLY A 32 -0.32 0.32 19.97
CA GLY A 32 0.88 0.86 19.34
C GLY A 32 1.19 0.29 17.97
N MET A 33 1.80 1.14 17.14
CA MET A 33 2.15 0.82 15.74
C MET A 33 3.31 -0.16 15.62
N GLU A 34 4.13 -0.29 16.64
CA GLU A 34 5.27 -1.23 16.70
C GLU A 34 4.84 -2.69 16.61
N HIS A 35 3.58 -2.99 16.93
CA HIS A 35 3.02 -4.34 16.88
C HIS A 35 2.38 -4.72 15.54
N VAL A 36 2.27 -3.77 14.61
CA VAL A 36 1.63 -4.00 13.29
C VAL A 36 2.34 -5.09 12.50
N GLY A 37 3.69 -5.08 12.49
CA GLY A 37 4.46 -6.11 11.79
C GLY A 37 4.16 -7.53 12.30
N ALA A 38 4.16 -7.71 13.63
CA ALA A 38 3.83 -8.98 14.26
C ALA A 38 2.38 -9.41 13.93
N LEU A 39 1.43 -8.49 13.95
CA LEU A 39 0.04 -8.78 13.57
C LEU A 39 -0.05 -9.27 12.11
N VAL A 40 0.64 -8.61 11.19
CA VAL A 40 0.65 -9.00 9.77
C VAL A 40 1.21 -10.41 9.59
N ASP A 41 2.28 -10.76 10.29
CA ASP A 41 2.87 -12.10 10.20
C ASP A 41 1.96 -13.18 10.80
N ILE A 42 1.26 -12.88 11.90
CA ILE A 42 0.25 -13.76 12.48
C ILE A 42 -0.91 -13.97 11.48
N ILE A 43 -1.42 -12.92 10.88
CA ILE A 43 -2.51 -13.02 9.89
C ILE A 43 -2.09 -13.89 8.70
N LYS A 44 -0.88 -13.74 8.19
CA LYS A 44 -0.36 -14.61 7.11
C LYS A 44 -0.31 -16.09 7.53
N THR A 45 0.05 -16.36 8.78
CA THR A 45 0.06 -17.73 9.32
C THR A 45 -1.36 -18.27 9.42
N LEU A 46 -2.29 -17.49 9.94
CA LEU A 46 -3.71 -17.86 10.03
C LEU A 46 -4.33 -18.08 8.64
N ASP A 47 -3.95 -17.29 7.65
CA ASP A 47 -4.43 -17.48 6.28
C ASP A 47 -4.00 -18.83 5.70
N ILE A 48 -2.81 -19.32 6.06
CA ILE A 48 -2.34 -20.65 5.69
C ILE A 48 -3.12 -21.73 6.45
N ASP A 49 -3.24 -21.60 7.77
CA ASP A 49 -3.85 -22.62 8.63
C ASP A 49 -5.35 -22.79 8.39
N PHE A 50 -6.03 -21.72 8.04
CA PHE A 50 -7.48 -21.70 7.80
C PHE A 50 -7.86 -21.68 6.31
N GLU A 51 -6.89 -21.76 5.40
CA GLU A 51 -7.11 -21.65 3.94
C GLU A 51 -7.92 -20.41 3.57
N THR A 52 -7.59 -19.27 4.20
CA THR A 52 -8.24 -17.98 3.99
C THR A 52 -7.34 -17.01 3.26
N VAL A 53 -7.90 -15.88 2.84
CA VAL A 53 -7.17 -14.77 2.22
C VAL A 53 -7.61 -13.49 2.89
N THR A 54 -6.73 -12.89 3.68
CA THR A 54 -7.00 -11.64 4.38
C THR A 54 -6.52 -10.44 3.59
N ARG A 55 -7.40 -9.45 3.48
CA ARG A 55 -7.08 -8.10 2.98
C ARG A 55 -7.35 -7.12 4.07
N GLY A 56 -6.46 -6.15 4.24
CA GLY A 56 -6.60 -5.21 5.34
C GLY A 56 -5.97 -3.85 5.08
N CYS A 57 -6.31 -2.92 5.96
CA CYS A 57 -5.74 -1.61 5.98
C CYS A 57 -5.32 -1.26 7.41
N VAL A 58 -4.10 -0.76 7.56
CA VAL A 58 -3.60 -0.24 8.83
C VAL A 58 -3.94 1.25 8.90
N GLY A 59 -4.82 1.61 9.84
CA GLY A 59 -5.22 2.98 10.08
C GLY A 59 -4.14 3.84 10.72
N LEU A 60 -4.48 5.10 10.96
CA LEU A 60 -3.60 6.04 11.63
C LEU A 60 -3.72 5.92 13.16
N VAL A 61 -2.69 6.35 13.88
CA VAL A 61 -2.77 6.47 15.34
C VAL A 61 -3.83 7.49 15.72
N ALA A 62 -4.83 7.06 16.46
CA ALA A 62 -5.92 7.91 16.90
C ALA A 62 -5.77 8.31 18.36
N LYS A 63 -6.11 9.56 18.67
CA LYS A 63 -6.32 10.02 20.06
C LYS A 63 -7.78 9.87 20.42
N LEU A 64 -8.06 9.38 21.62
CA LEU A 64 -9.41 9.29 22.16
C LEU A 64 -9.85 10.68 22.67
N ASP A 65 -10.24 11.54 21.75
CA ASP A 65 -10.77 12.88 22.01
C ASP A 65 -12.21 13.01 21.50
N GLN A 66 -12.78 14.21 21.61
CA GLN A 66 -14.16 14.49 21.18
C GLN A 66 -14.41 14.26 19.68
N TYR A 67 -13.38 14.22 18.86
CA TYR A 67 -13.46 14.03 17.40
C TYR A 67 -13.20 12.59 16.97
N TYR A 68 -12.79 11.72 17.89
CA TYR A 68 -12.40 10.34 17.60
C TYR A 68 -13.44 9.59 16.76
N VAL A 69 -14.71 9.66 17.17
CA VAL A 69 -15.78 8.92 16.48
C VAL A 69 -15.95 9.40 15.03
N ALA A 70 -15.88 10.70 14.79
CA ALA A 70 -16.00 11.26 13.45
C ALA A 70 -14.81 10.84 12.56
N HIS A 71 -13.58 10.97 13.06
CA HIS A 71 -12.38 10.56 12.34
C HIS A 71 -12.38 9.06 12.03
N PHE A 72 -12.75 8.24 13.02
CA PHE A 72 -12.87 6.80 12.83
C PHE A 72 -13.91 6.41 11.79
N GLN A 73 -15.07 7.07 11.78
CA GLN A 73 -16.11 6.83 10.78
C GLN A 73 -15.67 7.22 9.37
N ASP A 74 -14.93 8.32 9.24
CA ASP A 74 -14.38 8.77 7.95
C ASP A 74 -13.33 7.77 7.43
N GLU A 75 -12.41 7.36 8.28
CA GLU A 75 -11.39 6.36 7.96
C GLU A 75 -12.03 5.03 7.57
N ARG A 76 -13.01 4.55 8.33
CA ARG A 76 -13.76 3.33 8.03
C ARG A 76 -14.47 3.41 6.68
N ARG A 77 -15.13 4.53 6.35
CA ARG A 77 -15.79 4.74 5.05
C ARG A 77 -14.78 4.68 3.91
N LEU A 78 -13.62 5.31 4.09
CA LEU A 78 -12.54 5.30 3.13
C LEU A 78 -12.03 3.88 2.88
N VAL A 79 -11.68 3.15 3.96
CA VAL A 79 -11.22 1.77 3.87
C VAL A 79 -12.25 0.87 3.20
N HIS A 80 -13.53 0.98 3.54
CA HIS A 80 -14.60 0.22 2.91
C HIS A 80 -14.69 0.47 1.40
N SER A 81 -14.52 1.71 0.96
CA SER A 81 -14.58 2.05 -0.46
C SER A 81 -13.46 1.42 -1.29
N ILE A 82 -12.38 0.99 -0.64
CA ILE A 82 -11.15 0.55 -1.30
C ILE A 82 -10.88 -0.93 -1.11
N LEU A 83 -11.30 -1.54 0.00
CA LEU A 83 -11.06 -2.97 0.25
C LEU A 83 -11.55 -3.87 -0.91
N SER A 84 -12.63 -3.48 -1.58
CA SER A 84 -13.13 -4.16 -2.77
C SER A 84 -12.22 -4.03 -4.00
N GLN A 85 -11.27 -3.10 -3.98
CA GLN A 85 -10.35 -2.80 -5.07
C GLN A 85 -8.94 -3.35 -4.82
N ILE A 86 -8.65 -3.81 -3.61
CA ILE A 86 -7.42 -4.52 -3.28
C ILE A 86 -7.56 -5.93 -3.85
N MET A 87 -6.89 -6.21 -4.95
CA MET A 87 -6.99 -7.52 -5.64
C MET A 87 -6.11 -8.58 -4.98
N GLU A 88 -4.95 -8.18 -4.47
CA GLU A 88 -3.97 -9.07 -3.84
C GLU A 88 -4.25 -9.27 -2.33
N PRO A 89 -3.88 -10.43 -1.76
CA PRO A 89 -3.92 -10.66 -0.32
C PRO A 89 -2.85 -9.80 0.36
N GLU A 90 -3.22 -8.59 0.73
CA GLU A 90 -2.28 -7.59 1.23
C GLU A 90 -2.90 -6.79 2.38
N ILE A 91 -2.06 -6.48 3.38
CA ILE A 91 -2.39 -5.52 4.45
C ILE A 91 -1.56 -4.27 4.20
N VAL A 92 -2.23 -3.20 3.80
CA VAL A 92 -1.59 -1.95 3.37
C VAL A 92 -1.82 -0.82 4.37
N PRO A 93 -0.88 0.13 4.53
CA PRO A 93 -1.14 1.33 5.32
C PRO A 93 -2.18 2.24 4.63
N LEU A 94 -2.98 2.94 5.43
CA LEU A 94 -3.99 3.88 4.95
C LEU A 94 -3.39 4.97 4.04
N THR A 95 -2.15 5.37 4.30
CA THR A 95 -1.42 6.34 3.46
C THR A 95 -1.21 5.86 2.03
N SER A 96 -0.92 4.58 1.83
CA SER A 96 -0.82 3.98 0.49
C SER A 96 -2.15 3.98 -0.23
N VAL A 97 -3.22 3.70 0.51
CA VAL A 97 -4.59 3.75 0.01
C VAL A 97 -4.96 5.15 -0.44
N LEU A 98 -4.68 6.16 0.37
CA LEU A 98 -4.91 7.58 0.03
C LEU A 98 -4.13 7.99 -1.23
N LEU A 99 -2.89 7.54 -1.33
CA LEU A 99 -2.04 7.85 -2.49
C LEU A 99 -2.62 7.26 -3.78
N ARG A 100 -3.09 6.01 -3.76
CA ARG A 100 -3.76 5.36 -4.90
C ARG A 100 -5.05 6.11 -5.31
N LEU A 101 -5.85 6.58 -4.34
CA LEU A 101 -7.04 7.37 -4.64
C LEU A 101 -6.71 8.70 -5.33
N VAL A 102 -5.73 9.42 -4.79
CA VAL A 102 -5.27 10.69 -5.38
C VAL A 102 -4.77 10.44 -6.80
N GLY A 103 -3.99 9.39 -7.02
CA GLY A 103 -3.50 9.01 -8.34
C GLY A 103 -4.64 8.82 -9.35
N ARG A 104 -5.65 8.03 -8.99
CA ARG A 104 -6.81 7.78 -9.85
C ARG A 104 -7.60 9.03 -10.21
N GLU A 105 -7.81 9.92 -9.24
CA GLU A 105 -8.54 11.16 -9.49
C GLU A 105 -7.75 12.14 -10.37
N VAL A 106 -6.45 12.27 -10.13
CA VAL A 106 -5.58 13.14 -10.93
C VAL A 106 -5.43 12.61 -12.36
N THR A 107 -5.26 11.30 -12.52
CA THR A 107 -5.08 10.66 -13.84
C THR A 107 -6.31 10.87 -14.72
N LYS A 108 -7.52 10.73 -14.17
CA LYS A 108 -8.76 10.96 -14.91
C LYS A 108 -8.96 12.39 -15.40
N GLN A 109 -8.31 13.37 -14.78
CA GLN A 109 -8.51 14.79 -15.07
C GLN A 109 -7.52 15.39 -16.06
N TYR A 110 -6.33 14.78 -16.21
CA TYR A 110 -5.22 15.40 -16.93
C TYR A 110 -4.60 14.45 -17.96
N ALA A 111 -4.74 14.79 -19.23
CA ALA A 111 -4.23 13.99 -20.35
C ALA A 111 -2.72 13.68 -20.32
N PHE A 112 -1.91 14.50 -19.64
CA PHE A 112 -0.49 14.20 -19.48
C PHE A 112 -0.25 12.98 -18.55
N MET A 113 -1.14 12.77 -17.59
CA MET A 113 -1.11 11.59 -16.71
C MET A 113 -1.50 10.32 -17.47
N ASP A 114 -2.50 10.38 -18.36
CA ASP A 114 -2.84 9.27 -19.25
C ASP A 114 -1.65 8.87 -20.11
N ARG A 115 -0.96 9.87 -20.70
CA ARG A 115 0.25 9.61 -21.47
C ARG A 115 1.36 8.96 -20.64
N LEU A 116 1.56 9.43 -19.41
CA LEU A 116 2.56 8.84 -18.52
C LEU A 116 2.18 7.42 -18.12
N HIS A 117 0.90 7.18 -17.82
CA HIS A 117 0.36 5.84 -17.59
C HIS A 117 0.64 4.91 -18.79
N ASP A 118 0.35 5.37 -20.00
CA ASP A 118 0.59 4.58 -21.21
C ASP A 118 2.07 4.22 -21.38
N VAL A 119 3.00 5.14 -21.10
CA VAL A 119 4.44 4.85 -21.13
C VAL A 119 4.79 3.75 -20.13
N LEU A 120 4.27 3.83 -18.90
CA LEU A 120 4.53 2.83 -17.86
C LEU A 120 3.90 1.48 -18.20
N LYS A 121 2.68 1.47 -18.69
CA LYS A 121 1.94 0.26 -19.10
C LYS A 121 2.63 -0.50 -20.23
N HIS A 122 3.21 0.21 -21.20
CA HIS A 122 3.88 -0.40 -22.33
C HIS A 122 5.36 -0.75 -22.07
N ASN A 123 5.90 -0.32 -20.92
CA ASN A 123 7.27 -0.60 -20.51
C ASN A 123 7.32 -1.21 -19.09
N PRO A 124 7.14 -2.53 -18.94
CA PRO A 124 7.15 -3.21 -17.65
C PRO A 124 8.41 -2.93 -16.81
N ASP A 125 9.55 -2.74 -17.48
CA ASP A 125 10.81 -2.38 -16.81
C ASP A 125 10.76 -1.01 -16.15
N TYR A 126 10.03 -0.04 -16.73
CA TYR A 126 9.84 1.27 -16.10
C TYR A 126 8.87 1.17 -14.94
N ALA A 127 7.76 0.46 -15.12
CA ALA A 127 6.79 0.24 -14.05
C ALA A 127 7.44 -0.41 -12.82
N ALA A 128 8.20 -1.49 -13.03
CA ALA A 128 8.95 -2.14 -11.97
C ALA A 128 9.98 -1.20 -11.31
N THR A 129 10.69 -0.40 -12.11
CA THR A 129 11.69 0.57 -11.60
C THR A 129 11.04 1.66 -10.75
N VAL A 130 9.89 2.22 -11.19
CA VAL A 130 9.16 3.23 -10.42
C VAL A 130 8.69 2.65 -9.09
N ARG A 131 8.12 1.44 -9.09
CA ARG A 131 7.64 0.76 -7.90
C ARG A 131 8.77 0.49 -6.91
N ALA A 132 9.83 -0.18 -7.34
CA ALA A 132 10.98 -0.49 -6.49
C ALA A 132 11.63 0.78 -5.89
N LEU A 133 11.79 1.84 -6.69
CA LEU A 133 12.31 3.11 -6.15
C LEU A 133 11.38 3.76 -5.14
N PHE A 134 10.07 3.68 -5.37
CA PHE A 134 9.10 4.24 -4.44
C PHE A 134 9.11 3.47 -3.10
N GLU A 135 9.07 2.15 -3.14
CA GLU A 135 9.09 1.27 -1.97
C GLU A 135 10.39 1.41 -1.15
N HIS A 136 11.51 1.59 -1.83
CA HIS A 136 12.81 1.83 -1.20
C HIS A 136 13.18 3.31 -1.04
N GLN A 137 12.19 4.23 -1.08
CA GLN A 137 12.38 5.65 -0.80
C GLN A 137 13.50 6.30 -1.63
N GLY A 138 13.66 5.88 -2.88
CA GLY A 138 14.68 6.36 -3.80
C GLY A 138 16.07 5.72 -3.63
N ASN A 139 16.21 4.70 -2.76
CA ASN A 139 17.48 4.00 -2.58
C ASN A 139 17.79 3.11 -3.78
N LEU A 140 18.73 3.57 -4.62
CA LEU A 140 19.10 2.90 -5.86
C LEU A 140 19.68 1.49 -5.65
N SER A 141 20.39 1.24 -4.55
CA SER A 141 21.00 -0.07 -4.30
C SER A 141 19.93 -1.08 -3.93
N GLN A 142 19.05 -0.74 -3.00
CA GLN A 142 17.94 -1.61 -2.59
C GLN A 142 16.95 -1.86 -3.74
N ALA A 143 16.62 -0.84 -4.52
CA ALA A 143 15.78 -1.00 -5.70
C ALA A 143 16.42 -1.90 -6.77
N ALA A 144 17.75 -1.80 -6.98
CA ALA A 144 18.45 -2.68 -7.91
C ALA A 144 18.49 -4.13 -7.41
N ASP A 145 18.70 -4.34 -6.11
CA ASP A 145 18.70 -5.66 -5.48
C ASP A 145 17.32 -6.32 -5.58
N GLU A 146 16.22 -5.60 -5.31
CA GLU A 146 14.84 -6.09 -5.47
C GLU A 146 14.55 -6.49 -6.91
N LEU A 147 15.01 -5.70 -7.88
CA LEU A 147 14.81 -5.98 -9.30
C LEU A 147 15.77 -7.04 -9.86
N TYR A 148 16.65 -7.60 -9.03
CA TYR A 148 17.70 -8.55 -9.43
C TYR A 148 18.57 -8.05 -10.59
N ILE A 149 18.89 -6.74 -10.61
CA ILE A 149 19.73 -6.13 -11.63
C ILE A 149 20.93 -5.41 -11.02
N HIS A 150 22.00 -5.24 -11.81
CA HIS A 150 23.13 -4.42 -11.38
C HIS A 150 22.75 -2.94 -11.32
N ARG A 151 23.29 -2.18 -10.34
CA ARG A 151 23.04 -0.74 -10.18
C ARG A 151 23.28 0.08 -11.46
N ASN A 152 24.26 -0.30 -12.28
CA ASN A 152 24.50 0.37 -13.55
C ASN A 152 23.36 0.18 -14.55
N THR A 153 22.73 -0.99 -14.54
CA THR A 153 21.53 -1.28 -15.36
C THR A 153 20.37 -0.42 -14.91
N LEU A 154 20.17 -0.29 -13.59
CA LEU A 154 19.15 0.61 -13.04
C LEU A 154 19.42 2.06 -13.46
N THR A 155 20.66 2.57 -13.32
CA THR A 155 21.03 3.92 -13.76
C THR A 155 20.78 4.14 -15.26
N TYR A 156 21.05 3.15 -16.09
CA TYR A 156 20.71 3.20 -17.50
C TYR A 156 19.19 3.30 -17.74
N ARG A 157 18.38 2.49 -17.02
CA ARG A 157 16.91 2.58 -17.09
C ARG A 157 16.40 3.97 -16.69
N LEU A 158 16.96 4.56 -15.63
CA LEU A 158 16.60 5.91 -15.19
C LEU A 158 16.88 6.95 -16.26
N SER A 159 18.06 6.90 -16.87
CA SER A 159 18.43 7.82 -17.94
C SER A 159 17.52 7.70 -19.16
N LYS A 160 17.15 6.47 -19.52
CA LYS A 160 16.23 6.20 -20.61
C LYS A 160 14.83 6.70 -20.32
N TYR A 161 14.33 6.45 -19.11
CA TYR A 161 13.04 6.96 -18.61
C TYR A 161 12.99 8.49 -18.66
N THR A 162 14.01 9.16 -18.14
CA THR A 162 14.11 10.63 -18.17
C THR A 162 14.09 11.17 -19.60
N LYS A 163 14.79 10.52 -20.51
CA LYS A 163 14.81 10.94 -21.92
C LYS A 163 13.44 10.82 -22.58
N GLU A 164 12.65 9.82 -22.22
CA GLU A 164 11.34 9.54 -22.79
C GLU A 164 10.22 10.38 -22.18
N THR A 165 10.25 10.56 -20.87
CA THR A 165 9.16 11.23 -20.10
C THR A 165 9.46 12.66 -19.69
N GLY A 166 10.74 13.05 -19.63
CA GLY A 166 11.19 14.30 -19.05
C GLY A 166 11.31 14.27 -17.51
N LEU A 167 10.87 13.18 -16.84
CA LEU A 167 10.88 13.06 -15.39
C LEU A 167 12.15 12.34 -14.90
N ASN A 168 12.72 12.84 -13.81
CA ASN A 168 13.89 12.24 -13.16
C ASN A 168 13.48 11.51 -11.88
N LEU A 169 13.43 10.17 -11.92
CA LEU A 169 13.03 9.34 -10.78
C LEU A 169 13.92 9.44 -9.54
N GLN A 170 15.07 10.13 -9.63
CA GLN A 170 15.86 10.45 -8.46
C GLN A 170 15.35 11.71 -7.71
N HIS A 171 14.45 12.48 -8.32
CA HIS A 171 13.74 13.57 -7.67
C HIS A 171 12.44 13.03 -7.07
N LEU A 172 12.24 13.24 -5.78
CA LEU A 172 11.08 12.71 -5.05
C LEU A 172 9.74 13.09 -5.69
N THR A 173 9.61 14.34 -6.15
CA THR A 173 8.38 14.84 -6.80
C THR A 173 8.06 14.08 -8.10
N ASP A 174 9.08 13.85 -8.93
CA ASP A 174 8.94 13.16 -10.20
C ASP A 174 8.65 11.66 -9.98
N LEU A 175 9.28 11.07 -8.95
CA LEU A 175 9.00 9.70 -8.53
C LEU A 175 7.56 9.54 -8.04
N ILE A 176 7.06 10.46 -7.21
CA ILE A 176 5.67 10.45 -6.74
C ILE A 176 4.70 10.57 -7.92
N VAL A 177 4.91 11.51 -8.84
CA VAL A 177 4.05 11.68 -10.02
C VAL A 177 4.05 10.43 -10.88
N SER A 178 5.22 9.81 -11.09
CA SER A 178 5.34 8.56 -11.84
C SER A 178 4.64 7.39 -11.15
N TYR A 179 4.73 7.31 -9.83
CA TYR A 179 4.04 6.29 -9.03
C TYR A 179 2.51 6.47 -9.08
N LEU A 180 2.01 7.71 -8.97
CA LEU A 180 0.58 8.01 -9.11
C LEU A 180 0.03 7.60 -10.48
N ALA A 181 0.79 7.79 -11.54
CA ALA A 181 0.41 7.35 -12.89
C ALA A 181 0.44 5.82 -13.04
N LEU A 182 1.24 5.12 -12.23
CA LEU A 182 1.30 3.65 -12.22
C LEU A 182 0.08 3.01 -11.55
N GLU A 183 -0.51 3.68 -10.55
CA GLU A 183 -1.65 3.20 -9.76
C GLU A 183 -3.02 3.49 -10.41
N HIS A 184 -3.03 3.95 -11.66
CA HIS A 184 -4.24 4.27 -12.44
C HIS A 184 -5.09 3.06 -12.83
#